data_99a237b94dced78d8c6a001d53744b81
#
_entry.id   99a237b94dced78d8c6a001d53744b81
#
_cell.length_a   1.000
_cell.length_b   1.000
_cell.length_c   1.000
_cell.angle_alpha   90.00
_cell.angle_beta   90.00
_cell.angle_gamma   90.00
#
_symmetry.space_group_name_H-M   'P 1'
#
loop_
_entity.id
_entity.type
_entity.pdbx_description
1 polymer ?
#
loop_
_entity_poly.entity_id
_entity_poly.type
_entity_poly.pdbx_seq_one_letter_code
_entity_poly.pdbx_strand_id
1 'polypeptide(L)'
;MKDIYKNSRGQTVAPRRVEDQFNDVVGIRRVFLVGDHRPWNALLVVPDTGDPTGRDAPDEHSRHEYFAHVIAAANRRLAPFERVVNFALLDRDFTADRDELTPKGSFRRKRITENFAHEIEALYRSPVVE
;
A
#
# COMPACT_ATOMS: atom_id res chain seq x y z
N MET A 1 -2.44 -15.58 14.54
CA MET A 1 -2.44 -16.14 13.19
C MET A 1 -1.74 -15.19 12.23
N LYS A 2 -0.90 -15.72 11.38
CA LYS A 2 -0.14 -14.90 10.45
C LYS A 2 -0.94 -14.61 9.19
N ASP A 3 -0.95 -13.34 8.81
CA ASP A 3 -1.47 -12.92 7.52
C ASP A 3 -0.39 -13.18 6.47
N ILE A 4 -0.64 -14.10 5.58
CA ILE A 4 0.28 -14.34 4.46
C ILE A 4 -0.53 -14.57 3.21
N TYR A 5 0.10 -14.33 2.05
CA TYR A 5 -0.49 -14.71 0.77
C TYR A 5 0.61 -15.24 -0.16
N LYS A 6 0.20 -15.83 -1.26
CA LYS A 6 1.12 -16.29 -2.29
C LYS A 6 0.89 -15.47 -3.55
N ASN A 7 1.99 -15.02 -4.16
CA ASN A 7 1.89 -14.36 -5.45
C ASN A 7 1.68 -15.40 -6.56
N SER A 8 1.56 -14.95 -7.80
CA SER A 8 1.28 -15.86 -8.91
C SER A 8 2.42 -16.81 -9.20
N ARG A 9 3.60 -16.57 -8.63
CA ARG A 9 4.77 -17.44 -8.78
C ARG A 9 4.90 -18.44 -7.63
N GLY A 10 3.94 -18.45 -6.71
CA GLY A 10 3.93 -19.36 -5.58
C GLY A 10 4.81 -18.92 -4.41
N GLN A 11 5.37 -17.74 -4.44
CA GLN A 11 6.20 -17.23 -3.34
C GLN A 11 5.32 -16.67 -2.24
N THR A 12 5.67 -16.97 -1.00
CA THR A 12 4.90 -16.53 0.17
C THR A 12 5.34 -15.14 0.60
N VAL A 13 4.35 -14.25 0.76
CA VAL A 13 4.58 -12.88 1.20
C VAL A 13 3.84 -12.65 2.51
N ALA A 14 4.52 -12.06 3.48
CA ALA A 14 3.90 -11.61 4.73
C ALA A 14 3.62 -10.12 4.61
N PRO A 15 2.37 -9.72 4.34
CA PRO A 15 2.09 -8.30 4.04
C PRO A 15 2.46 -7.37 5.18
N ARG A 16 2.30 -7.79 6.44
CA ARG A 16 2.65 -6.93 7.56
C ARG A 16 4.13 -6.60 7.61
N ARG A 17 4.97 -7.54 7.20
CA ARG A 17 6.42 -7.28 7.15
C ARG A 17 6.74 -6.13 6.19
N VAL A 18 6.07 -6.11 5.04
CA VAL A 18 6.26 -5.04 4.06
C VAL A 18 5.62 -3.75 4.56
N GLU A 19 4.40 -3.85 5.07
CA GLU A 19 3.67 -2.68 5.58
C GLU A 19 4.42 -2.00 6.72
N ASP A 20 5.08 -2.77 7.56
CA ASP A 20 5.83 -2.23 8.70
C ASP A 20 7.02 -1.36 8.28
N GLN A 21 7.49 -1.50 7.05
CA GLN A 21 8.58 -0.66 6.55
C GLN A 21 8.15 0.81 6.45
N PHE A 22 6.85 1.08 6.51
CA PHE A 22 6.30 2.43 6.34
C PHE A 22 5.77 3.03 7.64
N ASN A 23 5.96 2.37 8.78
CA ASN A 23 5.36 2.79 10.04
C ASN A 23 5.80 4.18 10.50
N ASP A 24 7.06 4.54 10.26
CA ASP A 24 7.63 5.80 10.74
C ASP A 24 7.84 6.81 9.63
N VAL A 25 7.21 6.61 8.49
CA VAL A 25 7.40 7.51 7.36
C VAL A 25 6.49 8.73 7.50
N VAL A 26 7.10 9.91 7.41
CA VAL A 26 6.33 11.16 7.43
C VAL A 26 5.40 11.20 6.21
N GLY A 27 4.15 11.55 6.45
CA GLY A 27 3.17 11.69 5.39
C GLY A 27 2.33 10.47 5.12
N ILE A 28 2.62 9.35 5.77
CA ILE A 28 1.84 8.13 5.61
C ILE A 28 1.10 7.82 6.90
N ARG A 29 -0.22 7.73 6.79
CA ARG A 29 -1.06 7.33 7.92
C ARG A 29 -1.11 5.81 8.03
N ARG A 30 -1.36 5.14 6.90
CA ARG A 30 -1.29 3.68 6.84
C ARG A 30 -1.12 3.23 5.39
N VAL A 31 -0.66 1.99 5.24
CA VAL A 31 -0.52 1.38 3.92
C VAL A 31 -1.14 -0.02 3.96
N PHE A 32 -1.58 -0.48 2.80
CA PHE A 32 -2.17 -1.81 2.65
C PHE A 32 -1.55 -2.48 1.44
N LEU A 33 -0.89 -3.62 1.65
CA LEU A 33 -0.20 -4.34 0.59
C LEU A 33 -1.16 -5.27 -0.15
N VAL A 34 -1.11 -5.22 -1.47
CA VAL A 34 -1.90 -6.05 -2.36
C VAL A 34 -0.96 -6.89 -3.21
N GLY A 35 -1.27 -8.15 -3.42
CA GLY A 35 -0.41 -9.01 -4.23
C GLY A 35 -0.87 -10.46 -4.30
N ASP A 36 -1.97 -10.79 -3.63
CA ASP A 36 -2.46 -12.16 -3.58
C ASP A 36 -2.83 -12.64 -4.98
N HIS A 37 -2.18 -13.72 -5.42
CA HIS A 37 -2.36 -14.29 -6.76
C HIS A 37 -1.96 -13.34 -7.89
N ARG A 38 -1.19 -12.29 -7.57
CA ARG A 38 -0.74 -11.30 -8.57
C ARG A 38 0.73 -11.51 -8.89
N PRO A 39 1.19 -11.01 -10.04
CA PRO A 39 2.60 -11.21 -10.44
C PRO A 39 3.58 -10.35 -9.64
N TRP A 40 3.10 -9.29 -8.96
CA TRP A 40 3.93 -8.41 -8.15
C TRP A 40 3.05 -7.68 -7.15
N ASN A 41 3.67 -6.98 -6.21
CA ASN A 41 2.94 -6.30 -5.14
C ASN A 41 2.64 -4.85 -5.49
N ALA A 42 1.49 -4.38 -5.06
CA ALA A 42 1.10 -2.98 -5.13
C ALA A 42 0.70 -2.51 -3.74
N LEU A 43 0.69 -1.19 -3.54
CA LEU A 43 0.42 -0.61 -2.23
C LEU A 43 -0.69 0.42 -2.32
N LEU A 44 -1.67 0.32 -1.43
CA LEU A 44 -2.65 1.38 -1.23
C LEU A 44 -2.12 2.25 -0.10
N VAL A 45 -1.95 3.53 -0.35
CA VAL A 45 -1.38 4.47 0.62
C VAL A 45 -2.44 5.44 1.09
N VAL A 46 -2.65 5.51 2.40
CA VAL A 46 -3.50 6.54 3.01
C VAL A 46 -2.59 7.66 3.49
N PRO A 47 -2.61 8.82 2.82
CA PRO A 47 -1.77 9.93 3.25
C PRO A 47 -2.22 10.48 4.58
N ASP A 48 -1.28 10.96 5.36
CA ASP A 48 -1.59 11.63 6.62
C ASP A 48 -2.04 13.06 6.32
N THR A 49 -3.24 13.41 6.77
CA THR A 49 -3.79 14.74 6.51
C THR A 49 -2.97 15.86 7.15
N GLY A 50 -2.18 15.54 8.18
CA GLY A 50 -1.29 16.51 8.79
C GLY A 50 0.07 16.61 8.15
N ASP A 51 0.28 15.90 7.06
CA ASP A 51 1.58 15.81 6.39
C ASP A 51 1.95 17.12 5.68
N PRO A 52 3.12 17.70 6.01
CA PRO A 52 3.61 18.86 5.27
C PRO A 52 3.74 18.60 3.77
N THR A 53 4.13 17.39 3.38
CA THR A 53 4.27 17.04 1.97
C THR A 53 2.94 17.17 1.23
N GLY A 54 1.86 16.66 1.84
CA GLY A 54 0.54 16.74 1.24
C GLY A 54 0.05 18.17 1.13
N ARG A 55 0.42 19.01 2.11
CA ARG A 55 0.02 20.40 2.13
C ARG A 55 0.94 21.28 1.28
N ASP A 56 2.23 20.98 1.34
CA ASP A 56 3.26 21.80 0.67
C ASP A 56 3.45 21.40 -0.79
N ALA A 57 3.06 20.19 -1.16
CA ALA A 57 3.18 19.76 -2.54
C ALA A 57 2.20 20.55 -3.40
N PRO A 58 2.68 21.31 -4.38
CA PRO A 58 1.81 22.18 -5.16
C PRO A 58 0.84 21.42 -6.07
N ASP A 59 1.15 20.15 -6.38
CA ASP A 59 0.31 19.39 -7.29
C ASP A 59 0.42 17.88 -6.99
N GLU A 60 -0.40 17.12 -7.68
CA GLU A 60 -0.46 15.67 -7.56
C GLU A 60 0.84 15.00 -7.97
N HIS A 61 1.50 15.55 -8.97
CA HIS A 61 2.75 14.99 -9.47
C HIS A 61 3.84 15.00 -8.39
N SER A 62 3.99 16.12 -7.70
CA SER A 62 4.98 16.23 -6.63
C SER A 62 4.70 15.29 -5.48
N ARG A 63 3.43 15.13 -5.13
CA ARG A 63 3.03 14.18 -4.09
C ARG A 63 3.34 12.75 -4.51
N HIS A 64 3.03 12.42 -5.75
CA HIS A 64 3.29 11.09 -6.28
C HIS A 64 4.79 10.78 -6.25
N GLU A 65 5.62 11.74 -6.66
CA GLU A 65 7.08 11.56 -6.62
C GLU A 65 7.60 11.31 -5.21
N TYR A 66 7.07 12.06 -4.24
CA TYR A 66 7.49 11.87 -2.85
C TYR A 66 7.25 10.42 -2.40
N PHE A 67 6.04 9.92 -2.63
CA PHE A 67 5.70 8.57 -2.20
C PHE A 67 6.44 7.51 -3.02
N ALA A 68 6.72 7.78 -4.28
CA ALA A 68 7.53 6.88 -5.09
C ALA A 68 8.94 6.75 -4.53
N HIS A 69 9.53 7.85 -4.07
CA HIS A 69 10.84 7.83 -3.42
C HIS A 69 10.82 7.05 -2.11
N VAL A 70 9.77 7.24 -1.32
CA VAL A 70 9.61 6.52 -0.05
C VAL A 70 9.54 5.02 -0.31
N ILE A 71 8.75 4.62 -1.29
CA ILE A 71 8.59 3.21 -1.62
C ILE A 71 9.90 2.63 -2.16
N ALA A 72 10.59 3.36 -3.03
CA ALA A 72 11.87 2.89 -3.55
C ALA A 72 12.89 2.68 -2.43
N ALA A 73 12.89 3.57 -1.44
CA ALA A 73 13.80 3.41 -0.29
C ALA A 73 13.44 2.16 0.53
N ALA A 74 12.16 1.92 0.74
CA ALA A 74 11.72 0.72 1.47
C ALA A 74 12.08 -0.54 0.69
N ASN A 75 11.94 -0.51 -0.63
CA ASN A 75 12.24 -1.65 -1.49
C ASN A 75 13.69 -2.12 -1.36
N ARG A 76 14.61 -1.22 -1.03
CA ARG A 76 16.01 -1.61 -0.83
C ARG A 76 16.22 -2.52 0.35
N ARG A 77 15.28 -2.53 1.29
CA ARG A 77 15.34 -3.38 2.48
C ARG A 77 14.53 -4.65 2.32
N LEU A 78 13.90 -4.85 1.16
CA LEU A 78 13.01 -5.97 0.92
C LEU A 78 13.61 -6.93 -0.11
N ALA A 79 13.27 -8.21 0.03
CA ALA A 79 13.62 -9.20 -0.99
C ALA A 79 12.86 -8.88 -2.28
N PRO A 80 13.38 -9.31 -3.44
CA PRO A 80 12.74 -8.97 -4.71
C PRO A 80 11.26 -9.31 -4.77
N PHE A 81 10.85 -10.46 -4.23
CA PHE A 81 9.44 -10.86 -4.28
C PHE A 81 8.56 -10.08 -3.30
N GLU A 82 9.16 -9.32 -2.38
CA GLU A 82 8.44 -8.49 -1.42
C GLU A 82 8.28 -7.04 -1.89
N ARG A 83 9.01 -6.64 -2.92
CA ARG A 83 9.06 -5.24 -3.33
C ARG A 83 7.74 -4.76 -3.91
N VAL A 84 7.47 -3.48 -3.71
CA VAL A 84 6.28 -2.82 -4.21
C VAL A 84 6.59 -2.21 -5.57
N VAL A 85 5.76 -2.54 -6.57
CA VAL A 85 6.00 -2.11 -7.96
C VAL A 85 5.14 -0.91 -8.35
N ASN A 86 3.97 -0.78 -7.72
CA ASN A 86 3.09 0.36 -7.99
C ASN A 86 2.32 0.71 -6.74
N PHE A 87 1.69 1.87 -6.73
CA PHE A 87 0.92 2.31 -5.56
C PHE A 87 -0.18 3.29 -5.98
N ALA A 88 -1.19 3.41 -5.12
CA ALA A 88 -2.27 4.39 -5.30
C ALA A 88 -2.40 5.20 -4.03
N LEU A 89 -2.60 6.50 -4.17
CA LEU A 89 -2.89 7.38 -3.04
C LEU A 89 -4.40 7.43 -2.87
N LEU A 90 -4.88 7.02 -1.70
CA LEU A 90 -6.31 7.00 -1.42
C LEU A 90 -6.75 8.34 -0.88
N ASP A 91 -8.00 8.70 -1.16
CA ASP A 91 -8.57 9.96 -0.69
C ASP A 91 -9.36 9.80 0.61
N ARG A 92 -9.40 8.61 1.17
CA ARG A 92 -10.01 8.35 2.48
C ARG A 92 -9.29 7.23 3.20
N ASP A 93 -9.41 7.23 4.51
CA ASP A 93 -8.86 6.15 5.34
C ASP A 93 -9.82 4.95 5.35
N PHE A 94 -9.30 3.82 5.80
CA PHE A 94 -10.12 2.64 6.04
C PHE A 94 -10.97 2.85 7.28
N THR A 95 -12.19 2.31 7.28
CA THR A 95 -13.11 2.50 8.40
C THR A 95 -13.78 1.20 8.81
N ALA A 96 -14.16 1.12 10.08
CA ALA A 96 -14.94 0.01 10.59
C ALA A 96 -16.37 0.03 10.03
N ASP A 97 -16.89 1.22 9.75
CA ASP A 97 -18.23 1.37 9.18
C ASP A 97 -18.37 0.71 7.84
N ARG A 98 -17.28 0.66 7.08
CA ARG A 98 -17.26 -0.01 5.77
C ARG A 98 -16.73 -1.43 5.86
N ASP A 99 -16.61 -1.93 7.08
CA ASP A 99 -16.18 -3.30 7.36
C ASP A 99 -14.74 -3.56 6.91
N GLU A 100 -13.93 -2.51 6.91
CA GLU A 100 -12.51 -2.59 6.49
C GLU A 100 -11.57 -2.80 7.65
N LEU A 101 -12.00 -2.46 8.85
CA LEU A 101 -11.21 -2.62 10.07
C LEU A 101 -11.98 -3.42 11.10
N THR A 102 -11.25 -4.22 11.87
CA THR A 102 -11.82 -4.89 13.04
C THR A 102 -11.97 -3.88 14.17
N PRO A 103 -12.70 -4.23 15.25
CA PRO A 103 -12.77 -3.35 16.43
C PRO A 103 -11.40 -3.00 17.01
N LYS A 104 -10.40 -3.85 16.81
CA LYS A 104 -9.04 -3.59 17.28
C LYS A 104 -8.20 -2.78 16.30
N GLY A 105 -8.77 -2.41 15.16
CA GLY A 105 -8.06 -1.63 14.16
C GLY A 105 -7.24 -2.43 13.18
N SER A 106 -7.38 -3.76 13.18
CA SER A 106 -6.69 -4.61 12.21
C SER A 106 -7.41 -4.59 10.86
N PHE A 107 -6.67 -4.83 9.79
CA PHE A 107 -7.24 -4.84 8.44
C PHE A 107 -8.13 -6.07 8.21
N ARG A 108 -9.28 -5.82 7.61
CA ARG A 108 -10.09 -6.89 7.02
C ARG A 108 -9.74 -6.95 5.54
N ARG A 109 -8.71 -7.71 5.22
CA ARG A 109 -8.06 -7.65 3.91
C ARG A 109 -9.00 -7.98 2.76
N LYS A 110 -9.87 -8.97 2.95
CA LYS A 110 -10.83 -9.32 1.90
C LYS A 110 -11.76 -8.17 1.58
N ARG A 111 -12.29 -7.50 2.61
CA ARG A 111 -13.23 -6.40 2.41
C ARG A 111 -12.54 -5.19 1.78
N ILE A 112 -11.32 -4.89 2.24
CA ILE A 112 -10.57 -3.79 1.65
C ILE A 112 -10.32 -4.05 0.16
N THR A 113 -9.93 -5.27 -0.18
CA THR A 113 -9.69 -5.66 -1.57
C THR A 113 -10.96 -5.50 -2.41
N GLU A 114 -12.11 -5.85 -1.87
CA GLU A 114 -13.39 -5.69 -2.57
C GLU A 114 -13.76 -4.23 -2.74
N ASN A 115 -13.62 -3.44 -1.66
CA ASN A 115 -14.05 -2.04 -1.68
C ASN A 115 -13.17 -1.17 -2.56
N PHE A 116 -11.91 -1.55 -2.75
CA PHE A 116 -10.97 -0.80 -3.57
C PHE A 116 -10.59 -1.56 -4.84
N ALA A 117 -11.45 -2.46 -5.28
CA ALA A 117 -11.16 -3.31 -6.45
C ALA A 117 -10.81 -2.49 -7.68
N HIS A 118 -11.50 -1.38 -7.92
CA HIS A 118 -11.25 -0.54 -9.07
C HIS A 118 -9.83 0.05 -9.04
N GLU A 119 -9.45 0.58 -7.89
CA GLU A 119 -8.12 1.15 -7.69
C GLU A 119 -7.04 0.10 -7.84
N ILE A 120 -7.28 -1.08 -7.28
CA ILE A 120 -6.33 -2.18 -7.33
C ILE A 120 -6.13 -2.64 -8.77
N GLU A 121 -7.20 -2.83 -9.52
CA GLU A 121 -7.08 -3.29 -10.91
C GLU A 121 -6.31 -2.27 -11.75
N ALA A 122 -6.52 -0.99 -11.50
CA ALA A 122 -5.78 0.05 -12.22
C ALA A 122 -4.28 -0.05 -11.98
N LEU A 123 -3.87 -0.46 -10.79
CA LEU A 123 -2.44 -0.56 -10.45
C LEU A 123 -1.73 -1.67 -11.22
N TYR A 124 -2.46 -2.67 -11.71
CA TYR A 124 -1.85 -3.78 -12.41
C TYR A 124 -1.82 -3.60 -13.92
N ARG A 125 -2.30 -2.47 -14.42
CA ARG A 125 -2.25 -2.16 -15.84
C ARG A 125 -0.91 -1.60 -16.28
N SER A 126 -0.23 -0.88 -15.39
CA SER A 126 1.00 -0.19 -15.76
C SER A 126 1.89 0.00 -14.52
N PRO A 127 2.95 -0.79 -14.39
CA PRO A 127 3.90 -0.61 -13.27
C PRO A 127 4.56 0.76 -13.34
N VAL A 128 4.75 1.41 -12.20
CA VAL A 128 5.31 2.76 -12.12
C VAL A 128 6.61 2.78 -11.32
N VAL A 129 6.68 2.02 -10.24
CA VAL A 129 7.85 1.98 -9.36
C VAL A 129 8.65 0.73 -9.66
N GLU A 130 9.96 0.87 -9.82
CA GLU A 130 10.82 -0.29 -10.08
C GLU A 130 11.83 -0.49 -8.98
#